data_099374eea1a00c50312192d01b115ef0
#
_entry.id   099374eea1a00c50312192d01b115ef0
#
_cell.length_a   1.000
_cell.length_b   1.000
_cell.length_c   1.000
_cell.angle_alpha   90.00
_cell.angle_beta   90.00
_cell.angle_gamma   90.00
#
_symmetry.space_group_name_H-M   'P 1'
#
loop_
_entity.id
_entity.type
_entity.pdbx_description
1 polymer ?
#
loop_
_entity_poly.entity_id
_entity_poly.type
_entity_poly.pdbx_seq_one_letter_code
_entity_poly.pdbx_strand_id
1 'polypeptide(L)'
;NYEIWPRVRAFAERNWNDLDLAHTSVLLWLEKKLSADIPILSNLDKKEFEKEPNNRTLEGLKVGISTLTEKAGLRAAEILKSQFKGIEVILNHDKVATDKLTHLAKTADYFIFCNKSAAHQAYYAVKGITKDIIYVEGKGTSSIVRAFLMRFSGTN
;
A
#
# COMPACT_ATOMS: atom_id res chain seq x y z
N ASN A 1 19.54 -11.41 -10.87
CA ASN A 1 18.15 -11.36 -10.38
C ASN A 1 17.09 -11.39 -11.50
N TYR A 2 17.51 -11.50 -12.77
CA TYR A 2 16.61 -11.61 -13.92
C TYR A 2 15.91 -12.98 -14.04
N GLU A 3 16.38 -14.00 -13.30
CA GLU A 3 15.82 -15.36 -13.38
C GLU A 3 14.50 -15.54 -12.59
N ILE A 4 14.22 -14.68 -11.61
CA ILE A 4 13.00 -14.77 -10.80
C ILE A 4 11.80 -14.22 -11.55
N TRP A 5 12.00 -13.18 -12.37
CA TRP A 5 10.92 -12.49 -13.03
C TRP A 5 10.09 -13.37 -13.99
N PRO A 6 10.68 -14.23 -14.82
CA PRO A 6 9.90 -15.15 -15.65
C PRO A 6 9.00 -16.10 -14.85
N ARG A 7 9.46 -16.51 -13.66
CA ARG A 7 8.65 -17.37 -12.76
C ARG A 7 7.49 -16.62 -12.13
N VAL A 8 7.73 -15.40 -11.69
CA VAL A 8 6.68 -14.52 -11.14
C VAL A 8 5.63 -14.24 -12.20
N ARG A 9 6.05 -13.94 -13.41
CA ARG A 9 5.18 -13.74 -14.57
C ARG A 9 4.33 -14.97 -14.87
N ALA A 10 4.94 -16.15 -15.01
CA ALA A 10 4.22 -17.38 -15.28
C ALA A 10 3.23 -17.77 -14.18
N PHE A 11 3.54 -17.43 -12.92
CA PHE A 11 2.61 -17.57 -11.81
C PHE A 11 1.44 -16.59 -11.93
N ALA A 12 1.72 -15.32 -12.19
CA ALA A 12 0.71 -14.28 -12.32
C ALA A 12 -0.25 -14.58 -13.48
N GLU A 13 0.26 -14.99 -14.64
CA GLU A 13 -0.57 -15.36 -15.80
C GLU A 13 -1.52 -16.53 -15.50
N ARG A 14 -1.06 -17.52 -14.76
CA ARG A 14 -1.88 -18.70 -14.41
C ARG A 14 -2.92 -18.42 -13.34
N ASN A 15 -2.66 -17.49 -12.43
CA ASN A 15 -3.49 -17.25 -11.26
C ASN A 15 -4.10 -15.84 -11.25
N TRP A 16 -4.13 -15.16 -12.39
CA TRP A 16 -4.54 -13.76 -12.46
C TRP A 16 -5.92 -13.49 -11.86
N ASN A 17 -6.88 -14.36 -12.13
CA ASN A 17 -8.24 -14.21 -11.63
C ASN A 17 -8.36 -14.45 -10.12
N ASP A 18 -7.37 -15.13 -9.53
CA ASP A 18 -7.33 -15.43 -8.09
C ASP A 18 -6.50 -14.39 -7.31
N LEU A 19 -5.83 -13.48 -8.01
CA LEU A 19 -5.05 -12.42 -7.38
C LEU A 19 -5.97 -11.27 -6.96
N ASP A 20 -5.81 -10.85 -5.72
CA ASP A 20 -6.50 -9.66 -5.25
C ASP A 20 -5.85 -8.37 -5.79
N LEU A 21 -6.56 -7.26 -5.63
CA LEU A 21 -6.13 -5.95 -6.12
C LEU A 21 -4.75 -5.53 -5.56
N ALA A 22 -4.41 -5.93 -4.32
CA ALA A 22 -3.11 -5.62 -3.74
C ALA A 22 -1.98 -6.37 -4.44
N HIS A 23 -2.16 -7.66 -4.74
CA HIS A 23 -1.17 -8.44 -5.47
C HIS A 23 -1.00 -7.95 -6.90
N THR A 24 -2.09 -7.66 -7.60
CA THR A 24 -2.03 -7.11 -8.97
C THR A 24 -1.36 -5.75 -9.01
N SER A 25 -1.63 -4.86 -8.04
CA SER A 25 -0.95 -3.57 -7.93
C SER A 25 0.56 -3.70 -7.71
N VAL A 26 0.99 -4.65 -6.87
CA VAL A 26 2.42 -4.94 -6.65
C VAL A 26 3.08 -5.48 -7.92
N LEU A 27 2.42 -6.38 -8.64
CA LEU A 27 2.94 -6.95 -9.88
C LEU A 27 3.11 -5.88 -10.97
N LEU A 28 2.12 -5.01 -11.15
CA LEU A 28 2.19 -3.88 -12.08
C LEU A 28 3.33 -2.92 -11.74
N TRP A 29 3.49 -2.60 -10.46
CA TRP A 29 4.59 -1.76 -10.01
C TRP A 29 5.95 -2.39 -10.28
N LEU A 30 6.10 -3.71 -10.03
CA LEU A 30 7.32 -4.45 -10.32
C LEU A 30 7.64 -4.44 -11.82
N GLU A 31 6.65 -4.67 -12.67
CA GLU A 31 6.82 -4.61 -14.13
C GLU A 31 7.37 -3.25 -14.57
N LYS A 32 6.75 -2.18 -14.08
CA LYS A 32 7.20 -0.81 -14.38
C LYS A 32 8.63 -0.54 -13.90
N LYS A 33 8.98 -1.02 -12.70
CA LYS A 33 10.34 -0.82 -12.12
C LYS A 33 11.43 -1.62 -12.81
N LEU A 34 11.10 -2.81 -13.30
CA LEU A 34 12.07 -3.67 -13.97
C LEU A 34 12.28 -3.29 -15.42
N SER A 35 11.56 -2.27 -15.93
CA SER A 35 11.59 -1.84 -17.33
C SER A 35 11.50 -3.06 -18.28
N ALA A 36 10.66 -4.02 -17.88
CA ALA A 36 10.47 -5.22 -18.65
C ALA A 36 9.83 -4.82 -20.00
N ASP A 37 10.59 -4.87 -21.07
CA ASP A 37 10.13 -4.63 -22.44
C ASP A 37 9.04 -5.61 -22.88
N ILE A 38 8.71 -6.55 -22.02
CA ILE A 38 7.67 -7.55 -22.23
C ILE A 38 6.53 -7.24 -21.26
N PRO A 39 5.45 -6.61 -21.72
CA PRO A 39 4.31 -6.34 -20.86
C PRO A 39 3.71 -7.66 -20.38
N ILE A 40 3.68 -7.89 -19.08
CA ILE A 40 2.96 -9.02 -18.47
C ILE A 40 1.49 -8.95 -18.86
N LEU A 41 1.00 -7.74 -19.03
CA LEU A 41 -0.42 -7.41 -19.11
C LEU A 41 -0.88 -7.05 -20.52
N SER A 42 -0.04 -7.21 -21.55
CA SER A 42 -0.46 -6.92 -22.92
C SER A 42 -1.61 -7.79 -23.41
N ASN A 43 -1.80 -8.96 -22.79
CA ASN A 43 -2.84 -9.93 -23.14
C ASN A 43 -3.87 -10.14 -22.01
N LEU A 44 -3.64 -9.59 -20.84
CA LEU A 44 -4.62 -9.62 -19.76
C LEU A 44 -5.55 -8.42 -19.99
N ASP A 45 -6.83 -8.69 -20.09
CA ASP A 45 -7.85 -7.70 -20.40
C ASP A 45 -7.68 -6.44 -19.55
N LYS A 46 -7.12 -5.38 -20.15
CA LYS A 46 -7.10 -4.03 -19.57
C LYS A 46 -8.49 -3.58 -19.12
N LYS A 47 -9.55 -4.23 -19.61
CA LYS A 47 -10.95 -3.95 -19.31
C LYS A 47 -11.33 -4.13 -17.85
N GLU A 48 -10.67 -5.00 -17.07
CA GLU A 48 -10.97 -5.12 -15.64
C GLU A 48 -10.25 -4.06 -14.78
N PHE A 49 -9.11 -3.56 -15.26
CA PHE A 49 -8.42 -2.45 -14.60
C PHE A 49 -8.99 -1.07 -14.98
N GLU A 50 -9.63 -0.96 -16.14
CA GLU A 50 -10.37 0.23 -16.56
C GLU A 50 -11.76 0.31 -15.91
N LYS A 51 -12.25 -0.76 -15.29
CA LYS A 51 -13.37 -0.69 -14.37
C LYS A 51 -12.93 -0.03 -13.06
N GLU A 52 -12.69 1.26 -13.22
CA GLU A 52 -12.60 2.27 -12.19
C GLU A 52 -11.56 2.04 -11.09
N PRO A 53 -10.37 2.61 -11.22
CA PRO A 53 -9.98 3.46 -10.13
C PRO A 53 -11.12 4.48 -10.08
N ASN A 54 -11.91 4.44 -9.01
CA ASN A 54 -12.81 5.55 -8.72
C ASN A 54 -12.08 6.83 -9.12
N ASN A 55 -12.54 7.47 -10.19
CA ASN A 55 -11.97 8.70 -10.72
C ASN A 55 -12.32 9.85 -9.76
N ARG A 56 -12.35 9.54 -8.48
CA ARG A 56 -12.32 10.50 -7.39
C ARG A 56 -10.91 11.05 -7.42
N THR A 57 -10.82 12.27 -7.85
CA THR A 57 -9.64 13.09 -7.66
C THR A 57 -9.28 13.01 -6.19
N LEU A 58 -8.25 12.23 -5.87
CA LEU A 58 -7.76 12.07 -4.49
C LEU A 58 -6.74 13.16 -4.15
N GLU A 59 -6.82 14.28 -4.85
CA GLU A 59 -6.00 15.44 -4.58
C GLU A 59 -6.20 15.89 -3.13
N GLY A 60 -5.09 15.92 -2.41
CA GLY A 60 -5.07 16.31 -1.01
C GLY A 60 -5.45 15.21 -0.03
N LEU A 61 -5.84 14.01 -0.48
CA LEU A 61 -6.04 12.89 0.45
C LEU A 61 -4.72 12.48 1.07
N LYS A 62 -4.65 12.54 2.40
CA LYS A 62 -3.45 12.24 3.17
C LYS A 62 -3.52 10.85 3.79
N VAL A 63 -2.56 10.01 3.45
CA VAL A 63 -2.38 8.67 4.02
C VAL A 63 -1.12 8.64 4.87
N GLY A 64 -1.27 8.38 6.15
CA GLY A 64 -0.16 8.15 7.08
C GLY A 64 0.15 6.66 7.18
N ILE A 65 1.42 6.29 7.09
CA ILE A 65 1.86 4.90 7.28
C ILE A 65 2.92 4.87 8.36
N SER A 66 2.61 4.23 9.48
CA SER A 66 3.57 3.97 10.57
C SER A 66 4.04 2.53 10.53
N THR A 67 5.32 2.34 10.23
CA THR A 67 5.97 1.03 10.16
C THR A 67 7.46 1.14 10.46
N LEU A 68 8.02 0.19 11.21
CA LEU A 68 9.47 0.09 11.41
C LEU A 68 10.20 -0.60 10.24
N THR A 69 9.45 -1.21 9.32
CA THR A 69 10.00 -1.79 8.09
C THR A 69 10.04 -0.73 7.00
N GLU A 70 11.05 0.14 7.07
CA GLU A 70 11.19 1.33 6.22
C GLU A 70 11.05 1.02 4.73
N LYS A 71 11.75 0.00 4.24
CA LYS A 71 11.69 -0.40 2.83
C LYS A 71 10.28 -0.83 2.38
N ALA A 72 9.54 -1.49 3.25
CA ALA A 72 8.17 -1.89 2.95
C ALA A 72 7.23 -0.68 2.89
N GLY A 73 7.40 0.28 3.81
CA GLY A 73 6.67 1.54 3.80
C GLY A 73 6.93 2.37 2.54
N LEU A 74 8.19 2.52 2.16
CA LEU A 74 8.59 3.24 0.94
C LEU A 74 7.96 2.63 -0.32
N ARG A 75 8.02 1.31 -0.47
CA ARG A 75 7.42 0.61 -1.62
C ARG A 75 5.89 0.74 -1.63
N ALA A 76 5.26 0.62 -0.47
CA ALA A 76 3.81 0.81 -0.36
C ALA A 76 3.41 2.24 -0.76
N ALA A 77 4.15 3.26 -0.31
CA ALA A 77 3.92 4.64 -0.70
C ALA A 77 4.06 4.85 -2.21
N GLU A 78 5.08 4.27 -2.83
CA GLU A 78 5.27 4.35 -4.29
C GLU A 78 4.10 3.70 -5.04
N ILE A 79 3.64 2.53 -4.60
CA ILE A 79 2.50 1.82 -5.21
C ILE A 79 1.23 2.65 -5.09
N LEU A 80 0.91 3.15 -3.90
CA LEU A 80 -0.28 3.97 -3.67
C LEU A 80 -0.25 5.25 -4.53
N LYS A 81 0.88 5.95 -4.60
CA LYS A 81 1.04 7.13 -5.45
C LYS A 81 0.93 6.82 -6.94
N SER A 82 1.32 5.62 -7.37
CA SER A 82 1.20 5.19 -8.77
C SER A 82 -0.23 4.81 -9.16
N GLN A 83 -1.02 4.32 -8.22
CA GLN A 83 -2.40 3.88 -8.42
C GLN A 83 -3.41 5.03 -8.24
N PHE A 84 -3.12 5.96 -7.33
CA PHE A 84 -4.02 7.05 -6.98
C PHE A 84 -3.35 8.40 -7.23
N LYS A 85 -3.79 9.07 -8.29
CA LYS A 85 -3.23 10.37 -8.65
C LYS A 85 -3.62 11.43 -7.60
N GLY A 86 -2.63 12.20 -7.15
CA GLY A 86 -2.85 13.32 -6.23
C GLY A 86 -2.88 12.94 -4.73
N ILE A 87 -2.73 11.66 -4.40
CA ILE A 87 -2.63 11.21 -3.01
C ILE A 87 -1.32 11.64 -2.37
N GLU A 88 -1.38 12.12 -1.14
CA GLU A 88 -0.21 12.40 -0.31
C GLU A 88 0.03 11.22 0.64
N VAL A 89 1.21 10.61 0.57
CA VAL A 89 1.59 9.51 1.48
C VAL A 89 2.76 9.94 2.34
N ILE A 90 2.57 9.91 3.66
CA ILE A 90 3.55 10.29 4.66
C ILE A 90 3.94 9.06 5.48
N LEU A 91 5.23 8.81 5.56
CA LEU A 91 5.81 7.68 6.31
C LEU A 91 6.28 8.14 7.68
N ASN A 92 6.11 7.26 8.67
CA ASN A 92 6.68 7.41 10.00
C ASN A 92 7.32 6.08 10.44
N HIS A 93 8.52 6.16 10.98
CA HIS A 93 9.32 5.02 11.44
C HIS A 93 9.70 5.14 12.92
N ASP A 94 9.02 6.01 13.66
CA ASP A 94 9.33 6.26 15.07
C ASP A 94 8.95 5.05 15.94
N LYS A 95 9.87 4.67 16.81
CA LYS A 95 9.68 3.56 17.77
C LYS A 95 8.90 3.99 19.02
N VAL A 96 8.85 5.27 19.28
CA VAL A 96 8.22 5.88 20.45
C VAL A 96 7.19 6.92 20.03
N ALA A 97 6.41 7.37 20.99
CA ALA A 97 5.50 8.48 20.81
C ALA A 97 6.27 9.78 20.55
N THR A 98 6.32 10.18 19.30
CA THR A 98 6.90 11.47 18.89
C THR A 98 5.80 12.45 18.48
N ASP A 99 6.10 13.74 18.49
CA ASP A 99 5.19 14.76 17.99
C ASP A 99 4.87 14.53 16.50
N LYS A 100 5.83 14.03 15.72
CA LYS A 100 5.63 13.69 14.31
C LYS A 100 4.61 12.57 14.14
N LEU A 101 4.72 11.49 14.91
CA LEU A 101 3.79 10.38 14.88
C LEU A 101 2.38 10.81 15.29
N THR A 102 2.29 11.55 16.39
CA THR A 102 1.00 12.04 16.92
C THR A 102 0.33 13.04 15.98
N HIS A 103 1.12 13.93 15.38
CA HIS A 103 0.63 14.88 14.37
C HIS A 103 0.12 14.15 13.12
N LEU A 104 0.89 13.16 12.62
CA LEU A 104 0.48 12.36 11.46
C LEU A 104 -0.83 11.61 11.74
N ALA A 105 -0.96 10.98 12.90
CA ALA A 105 -2.18 10.28 13.29
C ALA A 105 -3.41 11.19 13.40
N LYS A 106 -3.22 12.47 13.78
CA LYS A 106 -4.29 13.46 13.86
C LYS A 106 -4.72 14.02 12.50
N THR A 107 -3.78 14.16 11.58
CA THR A 107 -3.98 14.91 10.32
C THR A 107 -4.18 14.04 9.10
N ALA A 108 -3.86 12.76 9.17
CA ALA A 108 -4.09 11.82 8.08
C ALA A 108 -5.59 11.49 7.95
N ASP A 109 -6.07 11.45 6.70
CA ASP A 109 -7.43 10.97 6.40
C ASP A 109 -7.52 9.45 6.60
N TYR A 110 -6.45 8.74 6.27
CA TYR A 110 -6.26 7.31 6.56
C TYR A 110 -4.94 7.11 7.29
N PHE A 111 -4.99 6.49 8.45
CA PHE A 111 -3.80 6.19 9.23
C PHE A 111 -3.59 4.67 9.35
N ILE A 112 -2.51 4.20 8.74
CA ILE A 112 -2.13 2.78 8.68
C ILE A 112 -1.05 2.51 9.72
N PHE A 113 -1.30 1.56 10.61
CA PHE A 113 -0.39 1.19 11.67
C PHE A 113 -0.02 -0.28 11.59
N CYS A 114 1.28 -0.57 11.38
CA CYS A 114 1.79 -1.92 11.24
C CYS A 114 2.16 -2.50 12.62
N ASN A 115 1.21 -3.19 13.25
CA ASN A 115 1.35 -3.73 14.60
C ASN A 115 2.59 -4.59 14.83
N LYS A 116 2.89 -5.50 13.89
CA LYS A 116 4.00 -6.44 14.02
C LYS A 116 5.38 -5.80 13.84
N SER A 117 5.42 -4.56 13.38
CA SER A 117 6.63 -3.79 13.22
C SER A 117 6.66 -2.51 14.06
N ALA A 118 5.67 -2.30 14.92
CA ALA A 118 5.59 -1.12 15.78
C ALA A 118 5.93 -1.46 17.23
N ALA A 119 6.53 -0.50 17.93
CA ALA A 119 6.74 -0.62 19.37
C ALA A 119 5.44 -0.37 20.13
N HIS A 120 5.25 -1.04 21.26
CA HIS A 120 4.08 -0.86 22.11
C HIS A 120 3.82 0.60 22.52
N GLN A 121 4.87 1.36 22.76
CA GLN A 121 4.75 2.78 23.14
C GLN A 121 4.14 3.63 22.02
N ALA A 122 4.53 3.39 20.76
CA ALA A 122 3.95 4.08 19.60
C ALA A 122 2.46 3.72 19.46
N TYR A 123 2.09 2.47 19.68
CA TYR A 123 0.70 2.01 19.64
C TYR A 123 -0.19 2.75 20.66
N TYR A 124 0.22 2.82 21.91
CA TYR A 124 -0.56 3.49 22.95
C TYR A 124 -0.72 5.00 22.70
N ALA A 125 0.32 5.63 22.17
CA ALA A 125 0.25 7.04 21.81
C ALA A 125 -0.79 7.33 20.72
N VAL A 126 -0.87 6.45 19.72
CA VAL A 126 -1.76 6.63 18.57
C VAL A 126 -3.21 6.23 18.91
N LYS A 127 -3.40 5.16 19.68
CA LYS A 127 -4.73 4.66 20.06
C LYS A 127 -5.60 5.70 20.77
N GLY A 128 -4.98 6.61 21.52
CA GLY A 128 -5.70 7.70 22.21
C GLY A 128 -6.04 8.90 21.32
N ILE A 129 -5.47 8.99 20.13
CA ILE A 129 -5.55 10.18 19.29
C ILE A 129 -6.55 10.03 18.15
N THR A 130 -6.56 8.90 17.48
CA THR A 130 -7.49 8.64 16.37
C THR A 130 -8.30 7.37 16.62
N LYS A 131 -9.59 7.44 16.28
CA LYS A 131 -10.50 6.30 16.37
C LYS A 131 -10.41 5.39 15.15
N ASP A 132 -9.93 5.91 14.02
CA ASP A 132 -9.89 5.23 12.73
C ASP A 132 -8.47 4.82 12.35
N ILE A 133 -7.92 3.87 13.12
CA ILE A 133 -6.63 3.27 12.79
C ILE A 133 -6.86 2.03 11.92
N ILE A 134 -6.17 1.98 10.79
CA ILE A 134 -6.11 0.79 9.95
C ILE A 134 -4.95 -0.07 10.44
N TYR A 135 -5.27 -1.16 11.12
CA TYR A 135 -4.26 -2.09 11.62
C TYR A 135 -3.82 -3.07 10.53
N VAL A 136 -2.51 -3.24 10.42
CA VAL A 136 -1.91 -4.19 9.49
C VAL A 136 -1.17 -5.26 10.26
N GLU A 137 -1.60 -6.51 10.11
CA GLU A 137 -0.97 -7.64 10.77
C GLU A 137 0.35 -8.08 10.11
N GLY A 138 0.53 -7.78 8.83
CA GLY A 138 1.74 -8.09 8.07
C GLY A 138 2.83 -7.04 8.23
N LYS A 139 4.06 -7.40 7.82
CA LYS A 139 5.23 -6.50 7.79
C LYS A 139 5.59 -6.05 6.38
N GLY A 140 4.95 -6.62 5.37
CA GLY A 140 5.32 -6.45 3.97
C GLY A 140 4.53 -5.35 3.27
N THR A 141 5.05 -4.95 2.12
CA THR A 141 4.43 -3.97 1.22
C THR A 141 3.00 -4.33 0.85
N SER A 142 2.76 -5.58 0.46
CA SER A 142 1.43 -6.05 0.04
C SER A 142 0.38 -5.95 1.15
N SER A 143 0.78 -6.21 2.40
CA SER A 143 -0.12 -6.10 3.55
C SER A 143 -0.56 -4.66 3.78
N ILE A 144 0.36 -3.70 3.62
CA ILE A 144 0.07 -2.26 3.77
C ILE A 144 -0.88 -1.80 2.66
N VAL A 145 -0.56 -2.12 1.40
CA VAL A 145 -1.37 -1.75 0.24
C VAL A 145 -2.77 -2.36 0.34
N ARG A 146 -2.88 -3.66 0.70
CA ARG A 146 -4.16 -4.34 0.89
C ARG A 146 -5.02 -3.66 1.96
N ALA A 147 -4.45 -3.34 3.12
CA ALA A 147 -5.17 -2.71 4.21
C ALA A 147 -5.76 -1.36 3.79
N PHE A 148 -5.00 -0.55 3.05
CA PHE A 148 -5.51 0.69 2.50
C PHE A 148 -6.65 0.46 1.50
N LEU A 149 -6.46 -0.43 0.53
CA LEU A 149 -7.46 -0.70 -0.52
C LEU A 149 -8.78 -1.22 0.06
N MET A 150 -8.71 -2.13 1.03
CA MET A 150 -9.91 -2.66 1.70
C MET A 150 -10.68 -1.55 2.43
N ARG A 151 -9.99 -0.67 3.14
CA ARG A 151 -10.62 0.44 3.85
C ARG A 151 -11.17 1.49 2.88
N PHE A 152 -10.41 1.83 1.85
CA PHE A 152 -10.78 2.81 0.85
C PHE A 152 -12.00 2.38 0.01
N SER A 153 -12.11 1.09 -0.33
CA SER A 153 -13.26 0.55 -1.07
C SER A 153 -14.52 0.37 -0.22
N GLY A 154 -14.45 0.61 1.09
CA GLY A 154 -15.58 0.44 2.01
C GLY A 154 -15.93 -1.01 2.30
N THR A 155 -15.09 -1.96 1.93
CA THR A 155 -15.20 -3.37 2.31
C THR A 155 -14.65 -3.53 3.73
N ASN A 156 -15.53 -3.58 4.70
CA ASN A 156 -15.22 -3.97 6.08
C ASN A 156 -15.08 -5.47 6.18
#